data_65b233eeb10517a61828bbb043cc2df3
#
_entry.id   65b233eeb10517a61828bbb043cc2df3
#
_cell.length_a   1.000
_cell.length_b   1.000
_cell.length_c   1.000
_cell.angle_alpha   90.00
_cell.angle_beta   90.00
_cell.angle_gamma   90.00
#
_symmetry.space_group_name_H-M   'P 1'
#
loop_
_entity.id
_entity.type
_entity.pdbx_description
1 polymer ?
#
loop_
_entity_poly.entity_id
_entity_poly.type
_entity_poly.pdbx_seq_one_letter_code
_entity_poly.pdbx_strand_id
1 'polypeptide(L)'
;VSAQSVSKFIVFGDSLSDTGNSYEYSHHTKPPAALYYQGRYSNGPIWIDYVLKTLFPNKTHHRLFNYAFGGSGVLQSQPNAFTLSQEVDSYLLTHQAKVKSDSWFVIWIGANDYLLSPNSTQKTVNKVIAEMERNIVRLREHGARHLVILGLPDLGLSPFAQDLDLEIQLSGVVQIHNHRLKERIAKLQVRFPETDWHYMDVNQTFSDLIAHPKQYGFVHTTERCLETEVKNNSVRSADKGPSAWLRIALGKHARNAQEKCRDYVFLDQVHPTTYVHQMLAQQFVKIVE
;
A
#
# COMPACT_ATOMS: atom_id res chain seq x y z
N VAL A 1 -0.69 15.17 28.58
CA VAL A 1 -0.85 13.95 27.75
C VAL A 1 0.53 13.59 27.26
N SER A 2 1.17 12.55 27.86
CA SER A 2 2.47 12.09 27.37
C SER A 2 2.30 11.57 25.96
N ALA A 3 3.17 12.01 25.05
CA ALA A 3 3.26 11.43 23.72
C ALA A 3 3.40 9.91 23.88
N GLN A 4 2.51 9.13 23.23
CA GLN A 4 2.59 7.68 23.29
C GLN A 4 3.89 7.27 22.59
N SER A 5 4.80 6.62 23.31
CA SER A 5 6.05 6.17 22.72
C SER A 5 5.80 5.01 21.77
N VAL A 6 6.19 5.15 20.52
CA VAL A 6 6.20 4.06 19.55
C VAL A 6 7.54 3.33 19.63
N SER A 7 7.52 2.01 19.83
CA SER A 7 8.74 1.20 19.78
C SER A 7 8.96 0.52 18.44
N LYS A 8 7.89 0.04 17.83
CA LYS A 8 7.94 -0.68 16.56
C LYS A 8 6.57 -0.69 15.86
N PHE A 9 6.62 -0.97 14.57
CA PHE A 9 5.44 -1.21 13.74
C PHE A 9 5.39 -2.67 13.28
N ILE A 10 4.20 -3.24 13.35
CA ILE A 10 3.87 -4.54 12.74
C ILE A 10 2.87 -4.25 11.62
N VAL A 11 3.27 -4.50 10.37
CA VAL A 11 2.52 -4.07 9.19
C VAL A 11 2.00 -5.26 8.41
N PHE A 12 0.72 -5.22 8.07
CA PHE A 12 0.04 -6.17 7.19
C PHE A 12 -0.52 -5.42 5.97
N GLY A 13 -0.32 -5.95 4.80
CA GLY A 13 -0.76 -5.26 3.60
C GLY A 13 -0.33 -5.92 2.30
N ASP A 14 -0.32 -5.11 1.27
CA ASP A 14 -0.01 -5.48 -0.10
C ASP A 14 1.25 -4.74 -0.62
N SER A 15 1.31 -4.55 -1.94
CA SER A 15 2.43 -3.86 -2.60
C SER A 15 2.65 -2.42 -2.12
N LEU A 16 1.63 -1.76 -1.57
CA LEU A 16 1.77 -0.39 -1.05
C LEU A 16 2.60 -0.33 0.24
N SER A 17 2.74 -1.44 0.94
CA SER A 17 3.49 -1.54 2.19
C SER A 17 4.65 -2.54 2.14
N ASP A 18 4.78 -3.32 1.06
CA ASP A 18 5.85 -4.31 0.88
C ASP A 18 7.21 -3.62 0.74
N THR A 19 8.14 -3.93 1.64
CA THR A 19 9.50 -3.37 1.66
C THR A 19 10.57 -4.36 1.20
N GLY A 20 10.15 -5.42 0.48
CA GLY A 20 11.06 -6.41 -0.08
C GLY A 20 10.66 -7.87 0.11
N ASN A 21 9.50 -8.15 0.72
CA ASN A 21 9.05 -9.52 0.97
C ASN A 21 8.82 -10.30 -0.34
N SER A 22 8.11 -9.72 -1.30
CA SER A 22 7.88 -10.37 -2.58
C SER A 22 9.17 -10.45 -3.42
N TYR A 23 10.05 -9.47 -3.29
CA TYR A 23 11.35 -9.47 -3.96
C TYR A 23 12.21 -10.66 -3.50
N GLU A 24 12.32 -10.87 -2.20
CA GLU A 24 13.04 -12.02 -1.64
C GLU A 24 12.36 -13.36 -1.99
N TYR A 25 11.04 -13.43 -1.83
CA TYR A 25 10.28 -14.64 -2.14
C TYR A 25 10.36 -15.06 -3.61
N SER A 26 10.40 -14.09 -4.51
CA SER A 26 10.49 -14.34 -5.97
C SER A 26 11.93 -14.52 -6.47
N HIS A 27 12.90 -14.67 -5.59
CA HIS A 27 14.32 -14.72 -5.94
C HIS A 27 14.78 -13.51 -6.75
N HIS A 28 14.41 -12.32 -6.26
CA HIS A 28 14.81 -11.03 -6.82
C HIS A 28 14.22 -10.72 -8.21
N THR A 29 13.05 -11.28 -8.55
CA THR A 29 12.41 -11.06 -9.85
C THR A 29 11.21 -10.11 -9.78
N LYS A 30 10.55 -9.97 -8.63
CA LYS A 30 9.34 -9.14 -8.47
C LYS A 30 9.39 -8.27 -7.22
N PRO A 31 9.31 -6.95 -7.36
CA PRO A 31 9.24 -6.21 -8.62
C PRO A 31 10.61 -6.15 -9.30
N PRO A 32 10.68 -5.94 -10.64
CA PRO A 32 11.96 -5.87 -11.35
C PRO A 32 12.85 -4.72 -10.84
N ALA A 33 14.07 -5.03 -10.40
CA ALA A 33 14.99 -4.05 -9.80
C ALA A 33 15.38 -2.91 -10.75
N ALA A 34 15.28 -3.13 -12.06
CA ALA A 34 15.57 -2.11 -13.06
C ALA A 34 14.56 -0.95 -13.07
N LEU A 35 13.32 -1.19 -12.63
CA LEU A 35 12.20 -0.25 -12.70
C LEU A 35 11.72 0.22 -11.33
N TYR A 36 11.96 -0.57 -10.30
CA TYR A 36 11.43 -0.36 -8.96
C TYR A 36 12.56 -0.23 -7.94
N TYR A 37 12.30 0.56 -6.91
CA TYR A 37 13.30 0.86 -5.90
C TYR A 37 13.41 -0.25 -4.86
N GLN A 38 14.55 -0.91 -4.80
CA GLN A 38 14.97 -1.83 -3.71
C GLN A 38 13.85 -2.77 -3.20
N GLY A 39 13.15 -3.44 -4.11
CA GLY A 39 12.08 -4.38 -3.76
C GLY A 39 10.73 -3.72 -3.41
N ARG A 40 10.62 -2.40 -3.46
CA ARG A 40 9.36 -1.66 -3.28
C ARG A 40 8.64 -1.55 -4.62
N TYR A 41 7.32 -1.50 -4.60
CA TYR A 41 6.50 -1.22 -5.78
C TYR A 41 6.33 0.30 -5.97
N SER A 42 7.45 0.98 -6.05
CA SER A 42 7.55 2.42 -6.28
C SER A 42 8.92 2.79 -6.82
N ASN A 43 9.12 4.05 -7.21
CA ASN A 43 10.40 4.57 -7.70
C ASN A 43 11.32 5.12 -6.60
N GLY A 44 10.98 4.88 -5.36
CA GLY A 44 11.74 5.32 -4.19
C GLY A 44 11.21 4.67 -2.92
N PRO A 45 11.60 5.19 -1.74
CA PRO A 45 11.02 4.74 -0.48
C PRO A 45 9.50 4.84 -0.48
N ILE A 46 8.84 3.93 0.23
CA ILE A 46 7.39 3.95 0.41
C ILE A 46 7.04 4.56 1.78
N TRP A 47 5.75 4.74 2.05
CA TRP A 47 5.27 5.48 3.21
C TRP A 47 5.88 5.01 4.54
N ILE A 48 6.01 3.69 4.76
CA ILE A 48 6.57 3.16 6.00
C ILE A 48 8.07 3.44 6.14
N ASP A 49 8.82 3.45 5.05
CA ASP A 49 10.23 3.85 5.06
C ASP A 49 10.39 5.29 5.55
N TYR A 50 9.55 6.21 5.05
CA TYR A 50 9.55 7.62 5.49
C TYR A 50 9.13 7.77 6.94
N VAL A 51 8.13 7.03 7.39
CA VAL A 51 7.68 7.02 8.79
C VAL A 51 8.82 6.60 9.71
N LEU A 52 9.49 5.50 9.38
CA LEU A 52 10.62 5.00 10.18
C LEU A 52 11.77 6.01 10.25
N LYS A 53 12.11 6.63 9.12
CA LYS A 53 13.15 7.65 9.06
C LYS A 53 12.79 8.88 9.88
N THR A 54 11.53 9.28 9.90
CA THR A 54 11.05 10.43 10.66
C THR A 54 11.06 10.17 12.17
N LEU A 55 10.53 9.01 12.59
CA LEU A 55 10.41 8.66 14.03
C LEU A 55 11.69 8.10 14.62
N PHE A 56 12.51 7.42 13.81
CA PHE A 56 13.74 6.75 14.25
C PHE A 56 14.93 7.09 13.36
N PRO A 57 15.36 8.35 13.28
CA PRO A 57 16.34 8.81 12.29
C PRO A 57 17.70 8.10 12.36
N ASN A 58 18.07 7.57 13.53
CA ASN A 58 19.37 6.92 13.77
C ASN A 58 19.27 5.41 14.04
N LYS A 59 18.06 4.85 14.14
CA LYS A 59 17.86 3.46 14.60
C LYS A 59 16.62 2.84 13.95
N THR A 60 16.63 2.62 12.64
CA THR A 60 15.51 1.95 11.94
C THR A 60 15.50 0.43 12.13
N HIS A 61 16.64 -0.18 12.46
CA HIS A 61 16.74 -1.63 12.68
C HIS A 61 15.84 -2.08 13.85
N HIS A 62 15.14 -3.19 13.65
CA HIS A 62 14.22 -3.80 14.61
C HIS A 62 12.99 -2.95 14.96
N ARG A 63 12.69 -1.92 14.16
CA ARG A 63 11.51 -1.07 14.32
C ARG A 63 10.34 -1.46 13.42
N LEU A 64 10.59 -2.30 12.43
CA LEU A 64 9.59 -2.76 11.48
C LEU A 64 9.56 -4.29 11.41
N PHE A 65 8.37 -4.85 11.63
CA PHE A 65 8.03 -6.24 11.34
C PHE A 65 6.97 -6.22 10.24
N ASN A 66 7.40 -6.45 9.02
CA ASN A 66 6.57 -6.26 7.84
C ASN A 66 6.14 -7.60 7.25
N TYR A 67 4.84 -7.85 7.27
CA TYR A 67 4.18 -9.04 6.68
C TYR A 67 3.49 -8.71 5.36
N ALA A 68 3.52 -7.45 4.93
CA ALA A 68 2.95 -7.02 3.66
C ALA A 68 3.64 -7.70 2.48
N PHE A 69 2.86 -8.08 1.50
CA PHE A 69 3.35 -8.83 0.34
C PHE A 69 2.65 -8.34 -0.94
N GLY A 70 3.44 -8.08 -1.99
CA GLY A 70 2.91 -7.63 -3.27
C GLY A 70 1.84 -8.58 -3.82
N GLY A 71 0.70 -8.00 -4.20
CA GLY A 71 -0.44 -8.75 -4.72
C GLY A 71 -1.40 -9.32 -3.67
N SER A 72 -1.12 -9.14 -2.38
CA SER A 72 -1.98 -9.64 -1.31
C SER A 72 -3.35 -8.96 -1.28
N GLY A 73 -4.37 -9.75 -1.03
CA GLY A 73 -5.74 -9.30 -0.80
C GLY A 73 -6.31 -9.92 0.46
N VAL A 74 -7.55 -9.57 0.76
CA VAL A 74 -8.26 -10.08 1.94
C VAL A 74 -8.88 -11.46 1.66
N LEU A 75 -9.70 -11.55 0.62
CA LEU A 75 -10.32 -12.82 0.17
C LEU A 75 -9.61 -13.42 -1.01
N GLN A 76 -9.14 -12.60 -1.94
CA GLN A 76 -8.40 -13.05 -3.11
C GLN A 76 -7.09 -12.27 -3.26
N SER A 77 -6.06 -13.01 -3.63
CA SER A 77 -4.73 -12.47 -3.87
C SER A 77 -4.26 -12.81 -5.28
N GLN A 78 -3.32 -12.04 -5.80
CA GLN A 78 -2.61 -12.36 -7.04
C GLN A 78 -1.94 -13.74 -6.91
N PRO A 79 -1.70 -14.47 -8.02
CA PRO A 79 -0.99 -15.74 -7.97
C PRO A 79 0.34 -15.62 -7.22
N ASN A 80 0.61 -16.57 -6.34
CA ASN A 80 1.80 -16.65 -5.48
C ASN A 80 1.91 -15.56 -4.41
N ALA A 81 0.84 -14.83 -4.15
CA ALA A 81 0.74 -13.90 -3.03
C ALA A 81 -0.06 -14.53 -1.87
N PHE A 82 0.03 -13.91 -0.70
CA PHE A 82 -0.62 -14.36 0.53
C PHE A 82 -1.86 -13.52 0.80
N THR A 83 -2.87 -14.12 1.46
CA THR A 83 -4.03 -13.37 1.97
C THR A 83 -3.70 -12.70 3.30
N LEU A 84 -4.54 -11.73 3.71
CA LEU A 84 -4.43 -11.10 5.03
C LEU A 84 -4.40 -12.16 6.16
N SER A 85 -5.25 -13.17 6.10
CA SER A 85 -5.28 -14.24 7.09
C SER A 85 -3.95 -14.99 7.18
N GLN A 86 -3.31 -15.25 6.05
CA GLN A 86 -2.00 -15.92 6.01
C GLN A 86 -0.88 -15.01 6.56
N GLU A 87 -0.93 -13.71 6.29
CA GLU A 87 0.02 -12.76 6.87
C GLU A 87 -0.11 -12.72 8.41
N VAL A 88 -1.35 -12.67 8.92
CA VAL A 88 -1.63 -12.70 10.35
C VAL A 88 -1.20 -14.04 10.97
N ASP A 89 -1.48 -15.16 10.31
CA ASP A 89 -1.01 -16.49 10.75
C ASP A 89 0.52 -16.51 10.88
N SER A 90 1.24 -15.99 9.90
CA SER A 90 2.71 -15.89 9.93
C SER A 90 3.20 -15.09 11.13
N TYR A 91 2.57 -13.95 11.41
CA TYR A 91 2.89 -13.15 12.59
C TYR A 91 2.65 -13.91 13.90
N LEU A 92 1.47 -14.53 14.05
CA LEU A 92 1.10 -15.22 15.27
C LEU A 92 1.95 -16.46 15.53
N LEU A 93 2.40 -17.16 14.48
CA LEU A 93 3.32 -18.30 14.60
C LEU A 93 4.73 -17.89 15.05
N THR A 94 5.21 -16.73 14.63
CA THR A 94 6.55 -16.25 14.91
C THR A 94 6.66 -15.40 16.19
N HIS A 95 5.53 -14.84 16.67
CA HIS A 95 5.46 -13.95 17.84
C HIS A 95 4.48 -14.48 18.87
N GLN A 96 4.87 -15.55 19.57
CA GLN A 96 4.08 -16.16 20.65
C GLN A 96 4.26 -15.44 21.99
N ALA A 97 5.25 -14.56 22.10
CA ALA A 97 5.49 -13.78 23.30
C ALA A 97 4.47 -12.66 23.46
N LYS A 98 4.28 -12.20 24.71
CA LYS A 98 3.40 -11.06 25.01
C LYS A 98 3.80 -9.82 24.22
N VAL A 99 2.82 -9.23 23.53
CA VAL A 99 3.00 -7.98 22.78
C VAL A 99 3.31 -6.82 23.74
N LYS A 100 4.33 -6.03 23.45
CA LYS A 100 4.61 -4.82 24.20
C LYS A 100 3.57 -3.74 23.91
N SER A 101 3.18 -2.99 24.94
CA SER A 101 2.13 -1.97 24.85
C SER A 101 2.45 -0.80 23.90
N ASP A 102 3.73 -0.59 23.58
CA ASP A 102 4.20 0.44 22.66
C ASP A 102 4.38 -0.05 21.21
N SER A 103 3.89 -1.25 20.90
CA SER A 103 3.84 -1.80 19.54
C SER A 103 2.59 -1.30 18.81
N TRP A 104 2.77 -0.84 17.57
CA TRP A 104 1.70 -0.36 16.72
C TRP A 104 1.45 -1.31 15.56
N PHE A 105 0.21 -1.71 15.40
CA PHE A 105 -0.23 -2.61 14.33
C PHE A 105 -0.88 -1.79 13.22
N VAL A 106 -0.45 -2.01 11.99
CA VAL A 106 -0.94 -1.28 10.82
C VAL A 106 -1.49 -2.25 9.79
N ILE A 107 -2.70 -2.00 9.31
CA ILE A 107 -3.39 -2.84 8.33
C ILE A 107 -3.82 -1.96 7.17
N TRP A 108 -3.25 -2.21 5.99
CA TRP A 108 -3.62 -1.54 4.76
C TRP A 108 -3.66 -2.53 3.61
N ILE A 109 -4.85 -3.02 3.30
CA ILE A 109 -5.08 -4.10 2.34
C ILE A 109 -6.51 -4.04 1.79
N GLY A 110 -6.77 -4.71 0.69
CA GLY A 110 -8.09 -4.84 0.08
C GLY A 110 -8.16 -4.39 -1.38
N ALA A 111 -7.22 -3.59 -1.85
CA ALA A 111 -7.21 -3.11 -3.22
C ALA A 111 -7.18 -4.26 -4.24
N ASN A 112 -6.39 -5.30 -3.99
CA ASN A 112 -6.27 -6.43 -4.91
C ASN A 112 -7.56 -7.24 -5.04
N ASP A 113 -8.40 -7.29 -4.03
CA ASP A 113 -9.72 -7.93 -4.12
C ASP A 113 -10.55 -7.30 -5.24
N TYR A 114 -10.51 -5.99 -5.38
CA TYR A 114 -11.30 -5.24 -6.36
C TYR A 114 -10.60 -5.09 -7.70
N LEU A 115 -9.27 -5.03 -7.73
CA LEU A 115 -8.51 -5.05 -8.99
C LEU A 115 -8.65 -6.40 -9.70
N LEU A 116 -8.75 -7.50 -8.95
CA LEU A 116 -9.00 -8.84 -9.49
C LEU A 116 -10.48 -9.06 -9.86
N SER A 117 -11.40 -8.40 -9.17
CA SER A 117 -12.84 -8.52 -9.38
C SER A 117 -13.50 -7.12 -9.38
N PRO A 118 -13.34 -6.32 -10.45
CA PRO A 118 -13.83 -4.94 -10.49
C PRO A 118 -15.34 -4.81 -10.40
N ASN A 119 -16.08 -5.86 -10.76
CA ASN A 119 -17.55 -5.91 -10.70
C ASN A 119 -18.08 -6.46 -9.36
N SER A 120 -17.30 -6.32 -8.31
CA SER A 120 -17.69 -6.77 -6.96
C SER A 120 -18.97 -6.09 -6.48
N THR A 121 -19.86 -6.91 -5.91
CA THR A 121 -21.14 -6.46 -5.34
C THR A 121 -20.96 -5.99 -3.90
N GLN A 122 -21.99 -5.31 -3.35
CA GLN A 122 -22.02 -4.99 -1.92
C GLN A 122 -21.86 -6.23 -1.02
N LYS A 123 -22.41 -7.37 -1.45
CA LYS A 123 -22.26 -8.65 -0.75
C LYS A 123 -20.79 -9.08 -0.68
N THR A 124 -20.03 -8.93 -1.75
CA THR A 124 -18.59 -9.22 -1.79
C THR A 124 -17.82 -8.27 -0.88
N VAL A 125 -18.12 -6.97 -0.95
CA VAL A 125 -17.51 -5.98 -0.06
C VAL A 125 -17.77 -6.33 1.41
N ASN A 126 -18.99 -6.70 1.77
CA ASN A 126 -19.32 -7.10 3.14
C ASN A 126 -18.50 -8.32 3.59
N LYS A 127 -18.24 -9.28 2.72
CA LYS A 127 -17.37 -10.43 3.03
C LYS A 127 -15.91 -10.00 3.23
N VAL A 128 -15.40 -9.09 2.41
CA VAL A 128 -14.05 -8.52 2.57
C VAL A 128 -13.93 -7.85 3.93
N ILE A 129 -14.88 -6.99 4.29
CA ILE A 129 -14.86 -6.26 5.57
C ILE A 129 -15.00 -7.22 6.76
N ALA A 130 -15.85 -8.24 6.67
CA ALA A 130 -16.00 -9.24 7.72
C ALA A 130 -14.70 -10.02 7.96
N GLU A 131 -13.98 -10.38 6.91
CA GLU A 131 -12.69 -11.07 7.01
C GLU A 131 -11.59 -10.14 7.56
N MET A 132 -11.59 -8.87 7.18
CA MET A 132 -10.71 -7.87 7.79
C MET A 132 -10.97 -7.76 9.29
N GLU A 133 -12.23 -7.62 9.71
CA GLU A 133 -12.61 -7.55 11.12
C GLU A 133 -12.16 -8.79 11.89
N ARG A 134 -12.37 -9.98 11.33
CA ARG A 134 -11.93 -11.24 11.95
C ARG A 134 -10.43 -11.23 12.25
N ASN A 135 -9.62 -10.80 11.31
CA ASN A 135 -8.16 -10.73 11.49
C ASN A 135 -7.72 -9.62 12.45
N ILE A 136 -8.39 -8.47 12.42
CA ILE A 136 -8.14 -7.36 13.35
C ILE A 136 -8.43 -7.82 14.79
N VAL A 137 -9.56 -8.51 15.01
CA VAL A 137 -9.92 -9.05 16.33
C VAL A 137 -8.90 -10.09 16.79
N ARG A 138 -8.41 -10.95 15.90
CA ARG A 138 -7.35 -11.91 16.24
C ARG A 138 -6.09 -11.21 16.77
N LEU A 139 -5.66 -10.13 16.12
CA LEU A 139 -4.51 -9.35 16.57
C LEU A 139 -4.76 -8.71 17.93
N ARG A 140 -5.96 -8.13 18.10
CA ARG A 140 -6.34 -7.51 19.37
C ARG A 140 -6.39 -8.52 20.50
N GLU A 141 -6.94 -9.71 20.29
CA GLU A 141 -7.01 -10.80 21.27
C GLU A 141 -5.61 -11.33 21.65
N HIS A 142 -4.63 -11.22 20.73
CA HIS A 142 -3.23 -11.57 21.00
C HIS A 142 -2.41 -10.42 21.59
N GLY A 143 -3.05 -9.31 21.96
CA GLY A 143 -2.40 -8.26 22.73
C GLY A 143 -2.15 -6.95 21.99
N ALA A 144 -2.60 -6.78 20.74
CA ALA A 144 -2.51 -5.49 20.05
C ALA A 144 -3.30 -4.42 20.82
N ARG A 145 -2.66 -3.27 21.09
CA ARG A 145 -3.26 -2.15 21.83
C ARG A 145 -3.39 -0.87 21.00
N HIS A 146 -2.57 -0.71 19.98
CA HIS A 146 -2.60 0.41 19.04
C HIS A 146 -2.77 -0.15 17.64
N LEU A 147 -3.88 0.19 16.99
CA LEU A 147 -4.17 -0.25 15.63
C LEU A 147 -4.50 0.95 14.75
N VAL A 148 -3.83 1.02 13.60
CA VAL A 148 -4.13 1.96 12.53
C VAL A 148 -4.60 1.16 11.32
N ILE A 149 -5.82 1.40 10.90
CA ILE A 149 -6.41 0.78 9.72
C ILE A 149 -6.56 1.85 8.64
N LEU A 150 -5.97 1.61 7.48
CA LEU A 150 -6.01 2.55 6.38
C LEU A 150 -7.12 2.17 5.39
N GLY A 151 -7.92 3.15 4.99
CA GLY A 151 -8.86 3.01 3.89
C GLY A 151 -8.15 2.92 2.54
N LEU A 152 -8.86 2.48 1.53
CA LEU A 152 -8.34 2.39 0.16
C LEU A 152 -8.35 3.77 -0.51
N PRO A 153 -7.35 4.08 -1.35
CA PRO A 153 -7.47 5.18 -2.28
C PRO A 153 -8.55 4.88 -3.31
N ASP A 154 -9.10 5.88 -3.96
CA ASP A 154 -10.05 5.70 -5.05
C ASP A 154 -9.37 5.00 -6.24
N LEU A 155 -9.59 3.70 -6.37
CA LEU A 155 -9.01 2.89 -7.44
C LEU A 155 -9.53 3.28 -8.82
N GLY A 156 -10.68 3.96 -8.88
CA GLY A 156 -11.22 4.51 -10.14
C GLY A 156 -10.38 5.64 -10.72
N LEU A 157 -9.51 6.25 -9.93
CA LEU A 157 -8.58 7.29 -10.38
C LEU A 157 -7.27 6.73 -10.95
N SER A 158 -7.06 5.42 -10.88
CA SER A 158 -5.84 4.77 -11.35
C SER A 158 -5.76 4.69 -12.87
N PRO A 159 -4.56 4.68 -13.46
CA PRO A 159 -4.39 4.39 -14.89
C PRO A 159 -5.01 3.05 -15.31
N PHE A 160 -4.95 2.04 -14.44
CA PHE A 160 -5.60 0.73 -14.63
C PHE A 160 -7.11 0.87 -14.91
N ALA A 161 -7.81 1.66 -14.09
CA ALA A 161 -9.24 1.89 -14.28
C ALA A 161 -9.54 2.58 -15.61
N GLN A 162 -8.73 3.58 -15.97
CA GLN A 162 -8.91 4.30 -17.23
C GLN A 162 -8.66 3.43 -18.46
N ASP A 163 -7.61 2.60 -18.44
CA ASP A 163 -7.29 1.70 -19.54
C ASP A 163 -8.39 0.68 -19.82
N LEU A 164 -9.18 0.32 -18.83
CA LEU A 164 -10.22 -0.71 -18.90
C LEU A 164 -11.65 -0.16 -18.78
N ASP A 165 -11.82 1.16 -18.78
CA ASP A 165 -13.11 1.84 -18.60
C ASP A 165 -13.85 1.37 -17.32
N LEU A 166 -13.12 1.27 -16.21
CA LEU A 166 -13.61 0.78 -14.91
C LEU A 166 -13.67 1.87 -13.83
N GLU A 167 -13.57 3.15 -14.20
CA GLU A 167 -13.49 4.26 -13.25
C GLU A 167 -14.70 4.30 -12.32
N ILE A 168 -15.90 4.21 -12.86
CA ILE A 168 -17.16 4.28 -12.10
C ILE A 168 -17.31 3.07 -11.19
N GLN A 169 -17.05 1.87 -11.70
CA GLN A 169 -17.17 0.62 -10.93
C GLN A 169 -16.20 0.58 -9.76
N LEU A 170 -14.94 0.91 -10.00
CA LEU A 170 -13.91 0.87 -8.94
C LEU A 170 -14.09 2.00 -7.93
N SER A 171 -14.44 3.21 -8.36
CA SER A 171 -14.76 4.30 -7.44
C SER A 171 -15.95 3.94 -6.54
N GLY A 172 -16.99 3.36 -7.11
CA GLY A 172 -18.18 2.93 -6.37
C GLY A 172 -17.88 1.86 -5.33
N VAL A 173 -17.11 0.84 -5.72
CA VAL A 173 -16.71 -0.26 -4.82
C VAL A 173 -15.83 0.26 -3.67
N VAL A 174 -14.86 1.10 -3.95
CA VAL A 174 -13.98 1.68 -2.91
C VAL A 174 -14.78 2.54 -1.93
N GLN A 175 -15.73 3.32 -2.41
CA GLN A 175 -16.59 4.13 -1.56
C GLN A 175 -17.37 3.26 -0.56
N ILE A 176 -17.97 2.16 -1.03
CA ILE A 176 -18.68 1.21 -0.17
C ILE A 176 -17.71 0.55 0.82
N HIS A 177 -16.56 0.09 0.35
CA HIS A 177 -15.53 -0.53 1.18
C HIS A 177 -15.12 0.39 2.34
N ASN A 178 -14.71 1.60 2.03
CA ASN A 178 -14.24 2.55 3.04
C ASN A 178 -15.34 2.92 4.04
N HIS A 179 -16.57 3.10 3.58
CA HIS A 179 -17.70 3.38 4.46
C HIS A 179 -17.95 2.22 5.43
N ARG A 180 -18.02 0.99 4.94
CA ARG A 180 -18.22 -0.22 5.76
C ARG A 180 -17.05 -0.43 6.74
N LEU A 181 -15.84 -0.20 6.30
CA LEU A 181 -14.66 -0.33 7.15
C LEU A 181 -14.70 0.66 8.32
N LYS A 182 -15.03 1.93 8.06
CA LYS A 182 -15.20 2.93 9.13
C LYS A 182 -16.28 2.55 10.13
N GLU A 183 -17.43 2.05 9.65
CA GLU A 183 -18.51 1.58 10.52
C GLU A 183 -18.04 0.43 11.45
N ARG A 184 -17.27 -0.52 10.90
CA ARG A 184 -16.76 -1.64 11.68
C ARG A 184 -15.77 -1.20 12.73
N ILE A 185 -14.87 -0.28 12.39
CA ILE A 185 -13.90 0.27 13.35
C ILE A 185 -14.63 0.99 14.48
N ALA A 186 -15.68 1.78 14.17
CA ALA A 186 -16.49 2.44 15.19
C ALA A 186 -17.13 1.41 16.15
N LYS A 187 -17.62 0.29 15.65
CA LYS A 187 -18.15 -0.80 16.49
C LYS A 187 -17.06 -1.47 17.33
N LEU A 188 -15.88 -1.64 16.78
CA LEU A 188 -14.73 -2.21 17.51
C LEU A 188 -14.27 -1.27 18.64
N GLN A 189 -14.30 0.04 18.43
CA GLN A 189 -14.02 1.03 19.48
C GLN A 189 -14.99 0.87 20.68
N VAL A 190 -16.25 0.62 20.41
CA VAL A 190 -17.25 0.38 21.47
C VAL A 190 -17.02 -0.96 22.16
N ARG A 191 -16.70 -2.00 21.39
CA ARG A 191 -16.46 -3.36 21.91
C ARG A 191 -15.17 -3.46 22.73
N PHE A 192 -14.12 -2.74 22.32
CA PHE A 192 -12.79 -2.76 22.95
C PHE A 192 -12.32 -1.34 23.28
N PRO A 193 -12.94 -0.68 24.28
CA PRO A 193 -12.71 0.73 24.56
C PRO A 193 -11.30 1.03 25.12
N GLU A 194 -10.61 0.03 25.64
CA GLU A 194 -9.23 0.15 26.13
C GLU A 194 -8.16 0.07 25.03
N THR A 195 -8.57 -0.24 23.81
CA THR A 195 -7.69 -0.30 22.64
C THR A 195 -7.73 1.04 21.92
N ASP A 196 -6.56 1.48 21.47
CA ASP A 196 -6.36 2.72 20.73
C ASP A 196 -6.58 2.45 19.24
N TRP A 197 -7.70 2.92 18.70
CA TRP A 197 -8.13 2.69 17.32
C TRP A 197 -7.99 3.95 16.48
N HIS A 198 -7.36 3.81 15.31
CA HIS A 198 -7.25 4.89 14.34
C HIS A 198 -7.67 4.41 12.95
N TYR A 199 -8.49 5.20 12.28
CA TYR A 199 -8.74 5.06 10.85
C TYR A 199 -8.01 6.18 10.10
N MET A 200 -7.19 5.81 9.12
CA MET A 200 -6.53 6.78 8.27
C MET A 200 -7.24 6.87 6.92
N ASP A 201 -7.76 8.05 6.61
CA ASP A 201 -8.44 8.31 5.35
C ASP A 201 -7.44 8.60 4.24
N VAL A 202 -6.95 7.54 3.62
CA VAL A 202 -6.02 7.61 2.47
C VAL A 202 -6.70 8.29 1.27
N ASN A 203 -7.99 8.02 1.07
CA ASN A 203 -8.72 8.56 -0.07
C ASN A 203 -8.82 10.09 -0.03
N GLN A 204 -8.91 10.68 1.15
CA GLN A 204 -8.91 12.14 1.30
C GLN A 204 -7.61 12.75 0.74
N THR A 205 -6.46 12.16 1.08
CA THR A 205 -5.15 12.61 0.58
C THR A 205 -5.06 12.47 -0.94
N PHE A 206 -5.50 11.34 -1.50
CA PHE A 206 -5.53 11.15 -2.96
C PHE A 206 -6.46 12.12 -3.66
N SER A 207 -7.65 12.34 -3.13
CA SER A 207 -8.63 13.29 -3.69
C SER A 207 -8.07 14.72 -3.70
N ASP A 208 -7.42 15.14 -2.63
CA ASP A 208 -6.83 16.47 -2.53
C ASP A 208 -5.70 16.67 -3.54
N LEU A 209 -4.79 15.70 -3.65
CA LEU A 209 -3.67 15.83 -4.58
C LEU A 209 -4.10 15.78 -6.05
N ILE A 210 -5.15 15.05 -6.38
CA ILE A 210 -5.68 14.98 -7.75
C ILE A 210 -6.50 16.23 -8.09
N ALA A 211 -7.24 16.79 -7.12
CA ALA A 211 -7.98 18.04 -7.30
C ALA A 211 -7.06 19.26 -7.41
N HIS A 212 -5.94 19.27 -6.71
CA HIS A 212 -4.99 20.37 -6.63
C HIS A 212 -3.54 19.94 -6.90
N PRO A 213 -3.26 19.30 -8.04
CA PRO A 213 -1.97 18.64 -8.26
C PRO A 213 -0.78 19.61 -8.21
N LYS A 214 -0.94 20.82 -8.71
CA LYS A 214 0.13 21.83 -8.73
C LYS A 214 0.60 22.24 -7.33
N GLN A 215 -0.29 22.22 -6.34
CA GLN A 215 0.07 22.53 -4.95
C GLN A 215 1.04 21.51 -4.36
N TYR A 216 1.03 20.27 -4.90
CA TYR A 216 1.86 19.17 -4.43
C TYR A 216 3.01 18.82 -5.39
N GLY A 217 3.20 19.64 -6.44
CA GLY A 217 4.27 19.45 -7.43
C GLY A 217 3.97 18.41 -8.51
N PHE A 218 2.70 18.03 -8.68
CA PHE A 218 2.28 17.07 -9.71
C PHE A 218 1.75 17.77 -10.96
N VAL A 219 2.03 17.18 -12.11
CA VAL A 219 1.51 17.57 -13.43
C VAL A 219 0.65 16.46 -14.00
N HIS A 220 1.11 15.20 -13.89
CA HIS A 220 0.47 14.02 -14.44
C HIS A 220 -0.27 13.26 -13.35
N THR A 221 -1.60 13.31 -13.38
CA THR A 221 -2.46 12.69 -12.35
C THR A 221 -3.14 11.40 -12.83
N THR A 222 -3.15 11.16 -14.13
CA THR A 222 -3.85 10.03 -14.76
C THR A 222 -2.95 9.11 -15.56
N GLU A 223 -1.78 9.60 -15.94
CA GLU A 223 -0.80 8.88 -16.74
C GLU A 223 0.21 8.18 -15.84
N ARG A 224 0.68 7.02 -16.28
CA ARG A 224 1.78 6.30 -15.65
C ARG A 224 3.12 6.71 -16.24
N CYS A 225 4.12 6.89 -15.37
CA CYS A 225 5.45 7.35 -15.79
C CYS A 225 6.20 6.28 -16.61
N LEU A 226 6.18 5.02 -16.18
CA LEU A 226 6.93 3.95 -16.83
C LEU A 226 6.50 3.66 -18.26
N GLU A 227 5.23 3.79 -18.57
CA GLU A 227 4.73 3.57 -19.95
C GLU A 227 5.21 4.65 -20.92
N THR A 228 5.25 5.90 -20.48
CA THR A 228 5.78 7.02 -21.28
C THR A 228 7.23 6.78 -21.65
N GLU A 229 8.04 6.30 -20.71
CA GLU A 229 9.45 5.94 -20.95
C GLU A 229 9.58 4.78 -21.94
N VAL A 230 8.75 3.75 -21.82
CA VAL A 230 8.78 2.59 -22.74
C VAL A 230 8.36 3.01 -24.14
N LYS A 231 7.31 3.80 -24.30
CA LYS A 231 6.85 4.28 -25.62
C LYS A 231 7.91 5.15 -26.31
N ASN A 232 8.54 6.04 -25.57
CA ASN A 232 9.59 6.92 -26.13
C ASN A 232 10.83 6.16 -26.56
N ASN A 233 11.15 5.03 -25.94
CA ASN A 233 12.28 4.19 -26.28
C ASN A 233 11.96 3.14 -27.35
N SER A 234 10.70 2.66 -27.45
CA SER A 234 10.28 1.65 -28.42
C SER A 234 10.24 2.15 -29.87
N VAL A 235 10.18 3.46 -30.08
CA VAL A 235 10.24 4.06 -31.43
C VAL A 235 11.60 3.84 -32.10
N ARG A 236 12.63 3.42 -31.34
CA ARG A 236 13.99 3.22 -31.84
C ARG A 236 14.41 1.76 -32.02
N SER A 237 13.60 0.78 -31.62
CA SER A 237 13.94 -0.64 -31.82
C SER A 237 12.78 -1.43 -32.41
N ALA A 238 13.03 -2.09 -33.54
CA ALA A 238 12.08 -2.93 -34.26
C ALA A 238 11.83 -4.31 -33.60
N ASP A 239 12.29 -4.50 -32.37
CA ASP A 239 12.21 -5.77 -31.64
C ASP A 239 11.00 -5.76 -30.68
N LYS A 240 9.94 -6.50 -31.03
CA LYS A 240 8.63 -6.50 -30.36
C LYS A 240 8.44 -7.61 -29.31
N GLY A 241 9.51 -8.19 -28.77
CA GLY A 241 9.39 -9.26 -27.77
C GLY A 241 9.31 -8.77 -26.31
N PRO A 242 8.74 -9.59 -25.38
CA PRO A 242 8.70 -9.25 -23.95
C PRO A 242 10.07 -8.97 -23.33
N SER A 243 11.14 -9.48 -23.95
CA SER A 243 12.52 -9.23 -23.54
C SER A 243 13.06 -7.88 -23.98
N ALA A 244 12.41 -7.20 -24.94
CA ALA A 244 12.87 -5.91 -25.46
C ALA A 244 12.70 -4.80 -24.43
N TRP A 245 11.55 -4.73 -23.75
CA TRP A 245 11.34 -3.73 -22.71
C TRP A 245 12.19 -4.00 -21.46
N LEU A 246 12.49 -5.27 -21.15
CA LEU A 246 13.42 -5.63 -20.08
C LEU A 246 14.84 -5.14 -20.37
N ARG A 247 15.30 -5.22 -21.63
CA ARG A 247 16.61 -4.70 -22.07
C ARG A 247 16.67 -3.17 -22.06
N ILE A 248 15.59 -2.51 -22.44
CA ILE A 248 15.46 -1.04 -22.37
C ILE A 248 15.52 -0.60 -20.91
N ALA A 249 14.87 -1.34 -20.00
CA ALA A 249 14.87 -1.10 -18.58
C ALA A 249 16.23 -1.35 -17.90
N LEU A 250 17.05 -2.26 -18.42
CA LEU A 250 18.40 -2.52 -17.92
C LEU A 250 19.44 -1.50 -18.41
N GLY A 251 19.08 -0.59 -19.34
CA GLY A 251 19.92 0.50 -19.81
C GLY A 251 20.13 1.59 -18.74
N LYS A 252 21.05 2.51 -19.03
CA LYS A 252 21.55 3.61 -18.15
C LYS A 252 20.46 4.48 -17.45
N HIS A 253 19.17 4.26 -17.73
CA HIS A 253 18.05 5.06 -17.25
C HIS A 253 17.53 4.66 -15.87
N ALA A 254 17.88 3.47 -15.34
CA ALA A 254 17.40 3.00 -14.05
C ALA A 254 17.86 3.87 -12.85
N ARG A 255 18.96 4.60 -13.00
CA ARG A 255 19.50 5.46 -11.93
C ARG A 255 18.73 6.77 -11.72
N ASN A 256 17.96 7.21 -12.71
CA ASN A 256 17.26 8.51 -12.66
C ASN A 256 15.73 8.36 -12.67
N ALA A 257 15.18 7.14 -12.48
CA ALA A 257 13.74 6.91 -12.47
C ALA A 257 13.02 7.73 -11.37
N GLN A 258 13.69 7.94 -10.24
CA GLN A 258 13.18 8.74 -9.14
C GLN A 258 12.96 10.21 -9.58
N GLU A 259 13.94 10.83 -10.18
CA GLU A 259 13.85 12.22 -10.64
C GLU A 259 12.92 12.39 -11.85
N LYS A 260 12.95 11.45 -12.79
CA LYS A 260 12.14 11.51 -14.01
C LYS A 260 10.64 11.43 -13.77
N CYS A 261 10.23 10.75 -12.71
CA CYS A 261 8.81 10.57 -12.36
C CYS A 261 8.31 11.55 -11.30
N ARG A 262 9.08 12.60 -10.99
CA ARG A 262 8.79 13.53 -9.89
C ARG A 262 7.44 14.22 -10.01
N ASP A 263 6.99 14.52 -11.19
CA ASP A 263 5.73 15.21 -11.46
C ASP A 263 4.55 14.26 -11.75
N TYR A 264 4.77 12.94 -11.58
CA TYR A 264 3.76 11.90 -11.76
C TYR A 264 3.19 11.43 -10.42
N VAL A 265 1.87 11.29 -10.36
CA VAL A 265 1.19 10.61 -9.23
C VAL A 265 1.44 9.12 -9.29
N PHE A 266 1.33 8.51 -10.48
CA PHE A 266 1.49 7.07 -10.68
C PHE A 266 2.79 6.70 -11.39
N LEU A 267 3.47 5.69 -10.83
CA LEU A 267 4.63 5.08 -11.47
C LEU A 267 4.22 4.13 -12.58
N ASP A 268 3.35 3.20 -12.26
CA ASP A 268 2.76 2.22 -13.18
C ASP A 268 1.22 2.32 -13.16
N GLN A 269 0.54 1.30 -13.61
CA GLN A 269 -0.93 1.32 -13.75
C GLN A 269 -1.69 1.44 -12.42
N VAL A 270 -1.09 1.12 -11.27
CA VAL A 270 -1.77 1.13 -9.95
C VAL A 270 -0.91 1.69 -8.82
N HIS A 271 0.41 1.70 -8.95
CA HIS A 271 1.30 2.06 -7.85
C HIS A 271 1.67 3.55 -7.88
N PRO A 272 1.52 4.24 -6.75
CA PRO A 272 1.94 5.63 -6.62
C PRO A 272 3.46 5.79 -6.69
N THR A 273 3.90 6.99 -7.05
CA THR A 273 5.30 7.37 -6.92
C THR A 273 5.69 7.60 -5.46
N THR A 274 6.99 7.61 -5.20
CA THR A 274 7.53 7.87 -3.85
C THR A 274 7.08 9.20 -3.26
N TYR A 275 6.77 10.19 -4.11
CA TYR A 275 6.30 11.51 -3.65
C TYR A 275 4.90 11.45 -3.04
N VAL A 276 4.01 10.62 -3.56
CA VAL A 276 2.71 10.32 -2.95
C VAL A 276 2.91 9.59 -1.63
N HIS A 277 3.80 8.61 -1.58
CA HIS A 277 4.14 7.91 -0.35
C HIS A 277 4.65 8.85 0.75
N GLN A 278 5.44 9.85 0.38
CA GLN A 278 5.93 10.85 1.32
C GLN A 278 4.78 11.65 1.95
N MET A 279 3.77 12.01 1.17
CA MET A 279 2.56 12.68 1.68
C MET A 279 1.77 11.79 2.64
N LEU A 280 1.61 10.50 2.29
CA LEU A 280 0.93 9.53 3.15
C LEU A 280 1.68 9.32 4.47
N ALA A 281 3.01 9.29 4.41
CA ALA A 281 3.84 9.20 5.62
C ALA A 281 3.64 10.39 6.55
N GLN A 282 3.56 11.60 6.02
CA GLN A 282 3.29 12.81 6.82
C GLN A 282 1.92 12.73 7.50
N GLN A 283 0.90 12.24 6.81
CA GLN A 283 -0.42 12.01 7.38
C GLN A 283 -0.37 10.96 8.49
N PHE A 284 0.32 9.85 8.27
CA PHE A 284 0.46 8.76 9.24
C PHE A 284 1.19 9.20 10.51
N VAL A 285 2.27 9.93 10.38
CA VAL A 285 3.07 10.41 11.53
C VAL A 285 2.22 11.25 12.47
N LYS A 286 1.31 12.09 11.95
CA LYS A 286 0.38 12.89 12.78
C LYS A 286 -0.58 12.04 13.61
N ILE A 287 -0.83 10.80 13.21
CA ILE A 287 -1.69 9.87 13.96
C ILE A 287 -0.95 9.30 15.17
N VAL A 288 0.33 9.00 15.02
CA VAL A 288 1.12 8.27 16.03
C VAL A 288 1.92 9.19 16.96
N GLU A 289 2.04 10.48 16.64
CA GLU A 289 2.59 11.52 17.52
C GLU A 289 1.51 12.04 18.48
#